data_194aacf29f05a89b89aec223325659ff
#
_entry.id   194aacf29f05a89b89aec223325659ff
#
_cell.length_a   1.000
_cell.length_b   1.000
_cell.length_c   1.000
_cell.angle_alpha   90.00
_cell.angle_beta   90.00
_cell.angle_gamma   90.00
#
_symmetry.space_group_name_H-M   'P 1'
#
loop_
_entity.id
_entity.type
_entity.pdbx_description
1 polymer ?
#
loop_
_entity_poly.entity_id
_entity_poly.type
_entity_poly.pdbx_seq_one_letter_code
_entity_poly.pdbx_strand_id
1 'polypeptide(L)'
;MFSAKEKIEEEVTYDEKGQVKERKFTLKGKLEGEYTSYYGNGQIMAHLYFRNGGREGDAVSYYRDGQIREKAAFRNDKLDGDYVSYYENGQQREIEHYNDGKLDGRYTLFFTTGQTREIENFKDGKLDGDYICYYKNGQVKEKGRFVNDKRDGEYIAYYKNGRIREKATFKNGKLEGKFLSFDIDDPANRDNGPEEEPTTLADEDNLRETGKMVDDLFRNLANFEKEQKGK
;
A
#
# COMPACT_ATOMS: atom_id res chain seq x y z
N MET A 1 36.58 -31.95 19.18
CA MET A 1 35.54 -31.07 19.76
C MET A 1 34.36 -31.06 18.79
N PHE A 2 33.28 -31.74 19.14
CA PHE A 2 32.06 -31.70 18.35
C PHE A 2 31.42 -30.34 18.63
N SER A 3 31.32 -29.48 17.62
CA SER A 3 30.55 -28.25 17.67
C SER A 3 29.08 -28.64 17.97
N ALA A 4 28.51 -28.10 19.04
CA ALA A 4 27.09 -28.28 19.31
C ALA A 4 26.35 -27.75 18.07
N LYS A 5 25.58 -28.61 17.40
CA LYS A 5 24.68 -28.20 16.31
C LYS A 5 23.75 -27.12 16.89
N GLU A 6 23.86 -25.94 16.35
CA GLU A 6 22.93 -24.83 16.68
C GLU A 6 21.51 -25.32 16.43
N LYS A 7 20.65 -25.21 17.42
CA LYS A 7 19.27 -25.70 17.36
C LYS A 7 18.32 -24.48 17.22
N ILE A 8 17.41 -24.56 16.25
CA ILE A 8 16.28 -23.67 16.19
C ILE A 8 15.34 -24.00 17.36
N GLU A 9 14.91 -22.99 18.09
CA GLU A 9 13.99 -23.07 19.22
C GLU A 9 12.64 -22.52 18.81
N GLU A 10 11.57 -23.23 19.15
CA GLU A 10 10.20 -22.81 18.97
C GLU A 10 9.72 -22.11 20.24
N GLU A 11 9.13 -20.94 20.09
CA GLU A 11 8.51 -20.15 21.15
C GLU A 11 7.04 -19.94 20.82
N VAL A 12 6.17 -20.23 21.79
CA VAL A 12 4.72 -19.98 21.70
C VAL A 12 4.32 -19.11 22.86
N THR A 13 3.66 -18.00 22.59
CA THR A 13 3.08 -17.12 23.62
C THR A 13 1.56 -17.23 23.60
N TYR A 14 0.94 -16.93 24.73
CA TYR A 14 -0.50 -17.06 24.94
C TYR A 14 -1.09 -15.74 25.43
N ASP A 15 -2.34 -15.48 25.14
CA ASP A 15 -3.10 -14.38 25.69
C ASP A 15 -3.58 -14.69 27.13
N GLU A 16 -4.25 -13.71 27.77
CA GLU A 16 -4.79 -13.83 29.13
C GLU A 16 -5.84 -14.96 29.27
N LYS A 17 -6.40 -15.44 28.15
CA LYS A 17 -7.40 -16.52 28.11
C LYS A 17 -6.76 -17.89 27.80
N GLY A 18 -5.42 -17.94 27.65
CA GLY A 18 -4.68 -19.15 27.30
C GLY A 18 -4.76 -19.53 25.83
N GLN A 19 -5.22 -18.62 24.95
CA GLN A 19 -5.20 -18.84 23.50
C GLN A 19 -3.84 -18.45 22.92
N VAL A 20 -3.37 -19.17 21.89
CA VAL A 20 -2.11 -18.86 21.23
C VAL A 20 -2.20 -17.46 20.64
N LYS A 21 -1.25 -16.59 21.03
CA LYS A 21 -1.11 -15.22 20.55
C LYS A 21 -0.12 -15.13 19.40
N GLU A 22 1.02 -15.82 19.56
CA GLU A 22 2.05 -15.91 18.52
C GLU A 22 2.85 -17.20 18.63
N ARG A 23 3.37 -17.63 17.50
CA ARG A 23 4.29 -18.75 17.35
C ARG A 23 5.46 -18.29 16.50
N LYS A 24 6.67 -18.50 16.98
CA LYS A 24 7.89 -18.06 16.32
C LYS A 24 9.03 -19.06 16.53
N PHE A 25 10.03 -18.96 15.67
CA PHE A 25 11.25 -19.73 15.74
C PHE A 25 12.44 -18.82 15.90
N THR A 26 13.37 -19.20 16.76
CA THR A 26 14.58 -18.43 17.04
C THR A 26 15.84 -19.28 16.90
N LEU A 27 16.91 -18.62 16.45
CA LEU A 27 18.27 -19.19 16.44
C LEU A 27 19.20 -18.18 17.11
N LYS A 28 19.85 -18.57 18.22
CA LYS A 28 20.70 -17.67 19.01
C LYS A 28 19.98 -16.39 19.46
N GLY A 29 18.69 -16.51 19.79
CA GLY A 29 17.87 -15.37 20.23
C GLY A 29 17.47 -14.38 19.13
N LYS A 30 17.67 -14.73 17.86
CA LYS A 30 17.15 -13.98 16.70
C LYS A 30 16.05 -14.77 16.02
N LEU A 31 15.04 -14.09 15.50
CA LEU A 31 14.02 -14.74 14.68
C LEU A 31 14.65 -15.43 13.47
N GLU A 32 14.25 -16.68 13.25
CA GLU A 32 14.75 -17.54 12.17
C GLU A 32 13.67 -18.52 11.73
N GLY A 33 13.17 -18.41 10.52
CA GLY A 33 12.09 -19.22 9.99
C GLY A 33 10.73 -18.56 10.14
N GLU A 34 9.70 -19.37 10.34
CA GLU A 34 8.31 -18.93 10.37
C GLU A 34 7.95 -18.11 11.62
N TYR A 35 7.14 -17.10 11.43
CA TYR A 35 6.45 -16.34 12.47
C TYR A 35 4.97 -16.32 12.15
N THR A 36 4.12 -16.68 13.09
CA THR A 36 2.66 -16.60 12.95
C THR A 36 2.07 -15.93 14.16
N SER A 37 1.24 -14.90 13.95
CA SER A 37 0.43 -14.27 14.99
C SER A 37 -1.05 -14.54 14.77
N TYR A 38 -1.83 -14.47 15.84
CA TYR A 38 -3.23 -14.87 15.85
C TYR A 38 -4.12 -13.77 16.45
N TYR A 39 -5.32 -13.65 15.95
CA TYR A 39 -6.39 -12.91 16.60
C TYR A 39 -6.91 -13.65 17.83
N GLY A 40 -7.54 -12.92 18.76
CA GLY A 40 -8.17 -13.50 19.94
C GLY A 40 -9.38 -14.43 19.66
N ASN A 41 -9.74 -14.66 18.40
CA ASN A 41 -10.69 -15.69 17.97
C ASN A 41 -9.98 -16.95 17.43
N GLY A 42 -8.64 -17.01 17.50
CA GLY A 42 -7.82 -18.13 17.06
C GLY A 42 -7.46 -18.15 15.56
N GLN A 43 -7.99 -17.20 14.78
CA GLN A 43 -7.62 -17.09 13.37
C GLN A 43 -6.25 -16.42 13.21
N ILE A 44 -5.53 -16.79 12.14
CA ILE A 44 -4.24 -16.19 11.82
C ILE A 44 -4.45 -14.70 11.51
N MET A 45 -3.64 -13.85 12.16
CA MET A 45 -3.56 -12.42 11.90
C MET A 45 -2.48 -12.10 10.86
N ALA A 46 -1.30 -12.74 11.02
CA ALA A 46 -0.20 -12.58 10.06
C ALA A 46 0.71 -13.82 10.06
N HIS A 47 1.31 -14.06 8.89
CA HIS A 47 2.32 -15.09 8.67
C HIS A 47 3.49 -14.48 7.90
N LEU A 48 4.70 -14.66 8.44
CA LEU A 48 5.93 -14.07 7.91
C LEU A 48 7.07 -15.06 8.03
N TYR A 49 8.16 -14.80 7.29
CA TYR A 49 9.44 -15.50 7.43
C TYR A 49 10.53 -14.54 7.86
N PHE A 50 11.45 -15.04 8.67
CA PHE A 50 12.59 -14.32 9.18
C PHE A 50 13.89 -15.05 8.90
N ARG A 51 14.95 -14.29 8.65
CA ARG A 51 16.33 -14.78 8.55
C ARG A 51 17.24 -13.84 9.34
N ASN A 52 17.99 -14.38 10.30
CA ASN A 52 18.88 -13.60 11.17
C ASN A 52 18.21 -12.41 11.87
N GLY A 53 16.91 -12.48 12.14
CA GLY A 53 16.12 -11.43 12.77
C GLY A 53 15.52 -10.40 11.82
N GLY A 54 15.79 -10.48 10.50
CA GLY A 54 15.18 -9.65 9.46
C GLY A 54 14.08 -10.39 8.71
N ARG A 55 13.03 -9.68 8.26
CA ARG A 55 11.99 -10.26 7.42
C ARG A 55 12.60 -10.70 6.08
N GLU A 56 12.18 -11.88 5.61
CA GLU A 56 12.69 -12.49 4.38
C GLU A 56 11.59 -13.29 3.71
N GLY A 57 11.41 -13.16 2.40
CA GLY A 57 10.39 -13.90 1.66
C GLY A 57 8.99 -13.31 1.79
N ASP A 58 7.99 -14.16 1.54
CA ASP A 58 6.59 -13.74 1.51
C ASP A 58 6.02 -13.51 2.90
N ALA A 59 5.19 -12.48 3.01
CA ALA A 59 4.41 -12.14 4.19
C ALA A 59 2.94 -11.99 3.79
N VAL A 60 2.04 -12.51 4.63
CA VAL A 60 0.58 -12.42 4.42
C VAL A 60 -0.07 -11.99 5.72
N SER A 61 -0.95 -11.00 5.66
CA SER A 61 -1.85 -10.63 6.75
C SER A 61 -3.30 -10.89 6.38
N TYR A 62 -4.15 -11.08 7.39
CA TYR A 62 -5.53 -11.46 7.24
C TYR A 62 -6.45 -10.54 8.03
N TYR A 63 -7.66 -10.37 7.57
CA TYR A 63 -8.77 -9.83 8.36
C TYR A 63 -9.23 -10.83 9.41
N ARG A 64 -10.04 -10.34 10.39
CA ARG A 64 -10.57 -11.19 11.48
C ARG A 64 -11.51 -12.31 11.02
N ASP A 65 -12.04 -12.23 9.81
CA ASP A 65 -12.85 -13.27 9.16
C ASP A 65 -12.04 -14.30 8.38
N GLY A 66 -10.70 -14.11 8.32
CA GLY A 66 -9.75 -15.00 7.64
C GLY A 66 -9.51 -14.66 6.17
N GLN A 67 -10.16 -13.62 5.62
CA GLN A 67 -9.85 -13.14 4.29
C GLN A 67 -8.47 -12.47 4.28
N ILE A 68 -7.77 -12.56 3.14
CA ILE A 68 -6.46 -11.92 2.97
C ILE A 68 -6.67 -10.40 3.02
N ARG A 69 -5.85 -9.73 3.84
CA ARG A 69 -5.79 -8.28 3.95
C ARG A 69 -4.63 -7.71 3.14
N GLU A 70 -3.45 -8.33 3.24
CA GLU A 70 -2.24 -7.86 2.56
C GLU A 70 -1.34 -9.04 2.20
N LYS A 71 -0.61 -8.88 1.09
CA LYS A 71 0.53 -9.73 0.69
C LYS A 71 1.71 -8.84 0.40
N ALA A 72 2.89 -9.22 0.83
CA ALA A 72 4.13 -8.50 0.61
C ALA A 72 5.28 -9.46 0.41
N ALA A 73 6.34 -9.01 -0.27
CA ALA A 73 7.61 -9.72 -0.33
C ALA A 73 8.69 -8.89 0.36
N PHE A 74 9.53 -9.55 1.17
CA PHE A 74 10.63 -8.93 1.90
C PHE A 74 11.97 -9.53 1.53
N ARG A 75 12.99 -8.68 1.49
CA ARG A 75 14.40 -9.07 1.39
C ARG A 75 15.23 -8.21 2.34
N ASN A 76 15.97 -8.85 3.24
CA ASN A 76 16.81 -8.14 4.23
C ASN A 76 16.02 -7.06 5.01
N ASP A 77 14.82 -7.40 5.49
CA ASP A 77 13.91 -6.53 6.26
C ASP A 77 13.31 -5.34 5.49
N LYS A 78 13.45 -5.28 4.17
CA LYS A 78 12.86 -4.29 3.29
C LYS A 78 11.82 -4.91 2.37
N LEU A 79 10.79 -4.14 2.00
CA LEU A 79 9.90 -4.53 0.91
C LEU A 79 10.70 -4.66 -0.39
N ASP A 80 10.58 -5.79 -1.08
CA ASP A 80 11.29 -6.09 -2.33
C ASP A 80 10.45 -7.05 -3.17
N GLY A 81 9.79 -6.54 -4.19
CA GLY A 81 8.79 -7.24 -4.98
C GLY A 81 7.41 -6.64 -4.88
N ASP A 82 6.39 -7.44 -5.16
CA ASP A 82 5.00 -6.99 -5.18
C ASP A 82 4.42 -6.86 -3.76
N TYR A 83 3.67 -5.78 -3.56
CA TYR A 83 2.76 -5.59 -2.45
C TYR A 83 1.33 -5.48 -2.99
N VAL A 84 0.40 -6.21 -2.40
CA VAL A 84 -1.02 -6.18 -2.76
C VAL A 84 -1.86 -6.10 -1.50
N SER A 85 -2.73 -5.11 -1.41
CA SER A 85 -3.73 -5.04 -0.35
C SER A 85 -5.14 -5.27 -0.89
N TYR A 86 -6.05 -5.65 0.01
CA TYR A 86 -7.42 -6.00 -0.31
C TYR A 86 -8.38 -5.27 0.62
N TYR A 87 -9.56 -4.96 0.13
CA TYR A 87 -10.69 -4.53 0.95
C TYR A 87 -11.31 -5.72 1.70
N GLU A 88 -12.09 -5.46 2.75
CA GLU A 88 -12.84 -6.50 3.49
C GLU A 88 -13.84 -7.28 2.62
N ASN A 89 -14.26 -6.74 1.47
CA ASN A 89 -15.08 -7.46 0.51
C ASN A 89 -14.27 -8.40 -0.42
N GLY A 90 -12.96 -8.54 -0.21
CA GLY A 90 -12.06 -9.39 -0.98
C GLY A 90 -11.56 -8.80 -2.30
N GLN A 91 -12.05 -7.61 -2.71
CA GLN A 91 -11.55 -6.92 -3.88
C GLN A 91 -10.14 -6.35 -3.62
N GLN A 92 -9.29 -6.31 -4.64
CA GLN A 92 -7.99 -5.63 -4.54
C GLN A 92 -8.22 -4.14 -4.24
N ARG A 93 -7.43 -3.60 -3.30
CA ARG A 93 -7.41 -2.19 -2.95
C ARG A 93 -6.28 -1.47 -3.67
N GLU A 94 -5.07 -2.04 -3.61
CA GLU A 94 -3.92 -1.47 -4.28
C GLU A 94 -2.91 -2.55 -4.66
N ILE A 95 -2.12 -2.24 -5.68
CA ILE A 95 -0.98 -3.03 -6.14
C ILE A 95 0.20 -2.07 -6.27
N GLU A 96 1.31 -2.44 -5.66
CA GLU A 96 2.55 -1.70 -5.62
C GLU A 96 3.72 -2.61 -5.98
N HIS A 97 4.78 -2.02 -6.49
CA HIS A 97 6.03 -2.75 -6.69
C HIS A 97 7.18 -2.03 -5.98
N TYR A 98 7.94 -2.78 -5.18
CA TYR A 98 9.05 -2.27 -4.39
C TYR A 98 10.39 -2.85 -4.85
N ASN A 99 11.43 -2.02 -4.80
CA ASN A 99 12.82 -2.42 -4.99
C ASN A 99 13.65 -1.84 -3.83
N ASP A 100 14.26 -2.71 -3.01
CA ASP A 100 15.06 -2.33 -1.84
C ASP A 100 14.37 -1.33 -0.90
N GLY A 101 13.06 -1.52 -0.65
CA GLY A 101 12.24 -0.70 0.24
C GLY A 101 11.69 0.60 -0.36
N LYS A 102 11.87 0.81 -1.66
CA LYS A 102 11.34 1.98 -2.37
C LYS A 102 10.32 1.55 -3.41
N LEU A 103 9.24 2.31 -3.56
CA LEU A 103 8.34 2.17 -4.68
C LEU A 103 9.11 2.35 -5.99
N ASP A 104 9.08 1.33 -6.86
CA ASP A 104 9.78 1.34 -8.16
C ASP A 104 8.96 0.53 -9.17
N GLY A 105 8.19 1.22 -9.97
CA GLY A 105 7.27 0.61 -10.92
C GLY A 105 5.88 1.22 -10.88
N ARG A 106 4.91 0.43 -11.32
CA ARG A 106 3.51 0.86 -11.41
C ARG A 106 2.81 0.69 -10.07
N TYR A 107 2.16 1.75 -9.62
CA TYR A 107 1.16 1.77 -8.56
C TYR A 107 -0.24 1.73 -9.19
N THR A 108 -1.15 0.96 -8.64
CA THR A 108 -2.55 0.93 -9.06
C THR A 108 -3.45 0.89 -7.84
N LEU A 109 -4.35 1.86 -7.72
CA LEU A 109 -5.40 1.91 -6.70
C LEU A 109 -6.76 1.58 -7.33
N PHE A 110 -7.59 0.85 -6.59
CA PHE A 110 -8.92 0.46 -7.03
C PHE A 110 -10.01 1.03 -6.12
N PHE A 111 -11.18 1.23 -6.65
CA PHE A 111 -12.39 1.43 -5.86
C PHE A 111 -12.83 0.12 -5.19
N THR A 112 -13.65 0.22 -4.14
CA THR A 112 -14.26 -0.97 -3.48
C THR A 112 -15.10 -1.84 -4.40
N THR A 113 -15.45 -1.34 -5.59
CA THR A 113 -16.12 -2.07 -6.67
C THR A 113 -15.17 -2.89 -7.55
N GLY A 114 -13.84 -2.78 -7.33
CA GLY A 114 -12.80 -3.43 -8.13
C GLY A 114 -12.41 -2.67 -9.40
N GLN A 115 -13.05 -1.55 -9.72
CA GLN A 115 -12.65 -0.70 -10.83
C GLN A 115 -11.40 0.10 -10.49
N THR A 116 -10.54 0.35 -11.49
CA THR A 116 -9.35 1.20 -11.31
C THR A 116 -9.77 2.62 -10.95
N ARG A 117 -9.16 3.15 -9.86
CA ARG A 117 -9.31 4.53 -9.41
C ARG A 117 -8.13 5.39 -9.87
N GLU A 118 -6.91 4.85 -9.76
CA GLU A 118 -5.68 5.60 -9.99
C GLU A 118 -4.56 4.71 -10.50
N ILE A 119 -3.75 5.24 -11.39
CA ILE A 119 -2.52 4.63 -11.89
C ILE A 119 -1.42 5.67 -11.80
N GLU A 120 -0.34 5.31 -11.14
CA GLU A 120 0.86 6.11 -11.02
C GLU A 120 2.10 5.29 -11.41
N ASN A 121 3.18 5.96 -11.77
CA ASN A 121 4.45 5.31 -12.00
C ASN A 121 5.51 5.92 -11.08
N PHE A 122 6.26 5.06 -10.42
CA PHE A 122 7.31 5.43 -9.48
C PHE A 122 8.68 4.96 -9.96
N LYS A 123 9.69 5.71 -9.61
CA LYS A 123 11.09 5.33 -9.77
C LYS A 123 11.87 5.77 -8.53
N ASP A 124 12.57 4.83 -7.88
CA ASP A 124 13.33 5.10 -6.66
C ASP A 124 12.52 5.81 -5.56
N GLY A 125 11.22 5.52 -5.42
CA GLY A 125 10.30 6.11 -4.44
C GLY A 125 9.75 7.48 -4.81
N LYS A 126 9.94 7.94 -6.05
CA LYS A 126 9.43 9.20 -6.57
C LYS A 126 8.46 8.98 -7.71
N LEU A 127 7.43 9.80 -7.81
CA LEU A 127 6.57 9.86 -8.98
C LEU A 127 7.41 10.22 -10.22
N ASP A 128 7.48 9.28 -11.17
CA ASP A 128 8.24 9.45 -12.41
C ASP A 128 7.57 8.66 -13.52
N GLY A 129 6.78 9.33 -14.34
CA GLY A 129 6.00 8.74 -15.42
C GLY A 129 4.59 9.29 -15.51
N ASP A 130 3.74 8.56 -16.20
CA ASP A 130 2.36 8.94 -16.43
C ASP A 130 1.51 8.68 -15.17
N TYR A 131 0.57 9.59 -14.93
CA TYR A 131 -0.43 9.57 -13.87
C TYR A 131 -1.81 9.65 -14.50
N ILE A 132 -2.73 8.79 -14.07
CA ILE A 132 -4.12 8.77 -14.53
C ILE A 132 -5.04 8.47 -13.36
N CYS A 133 -6.05 9.31 -13.15
CA CYS A 133 -7.12 9.12 -12.18
C CYS A 133 -8.46 8.94 -12.90
N TYR A 134 -9.35 8.12 -12.33
CA TYR A 134 -10.65 7.79 -12.92
C TYR A 134 -11.79 8.13 -11.97
N TYR A 135 -12.93 8.43 -12.53
CA TYR A 135 -14.21 8.44 -11.83
C TYR A 135 -14.72 6.99 -11.62
N LYS A 136 -15.66 6.80 -10.68
CA LYS A 136 -16.33 5.51 -10.46
C LYS A 136 -17.07 4.97 -11.68
N ASN A 137 -17.46 5.83 -12.64
CA ASN A 137 -18.06 5.42 -13.91
C ASN A 137 -17.03 4.93 -14.94
N GLY A 138 -15.74 4.88 -14.59
CA GLY A 138 -14.63 4.41 -15.44
C GLY A 138 -14.08 5.48 -16.40
N GLN A 139 -14.67 6.69 -16.44
CA GLN A 139 -14.13 7.77 -17.25
C GLN A 139 -12.90 8.40 -16.58
N VAL A 140 -11.97 8.92 -17.40
CA VAL A 140 -10.80 9.63 -16.90
C VAL A 140 -11.24 10.90 -16.19
N LYS A 141 -10.81 11.09 -14.94
CA LYS A 141 -11.00 12.29 -14.13
C LYS A 141 -9.88 13.29 -14.40
N GLU A 142 -8.64 12.82 -14.39
CA GLU A 142 -7.49 13.63 -14.73
C GLU A 142 -6.32 12.75 -15.17
N LYS A 143 -5.42 13.33 -15.93
CA LYS A 143 -4.17 12.70 -16.36
C LYS A 143 -3.05 13.72 -16.49
N GLY A 144 -1.83 13.28 -16.35
CA GLY A 144 -0.64 14.10 -16.50
C GLY A 144 0.62 13.24 -16.45
N ARG A 145 1.74 13.92 -16.32
CA ARG A 145 3.05 13.29 -16.19
C ARG A 145 3.85 13.96 -15.09
N PHE A 146 4.62 13.15 -14.40
CA PHE A 146 5.58 13.57 -13.38
C PHE A 146 7.00 13.17 -13.78
N VAL A 147 7.97 13.98 -13.36
CA VAL A 147 9.40 13.67 -13.39
C VAL A 147 9.97 14.07 -12.03
N ASN A 148 10.48 13.09 -11.28
CA ASN A 148 11.01 13.32 -9.93
C ASN A 148 10.05 14.13 -9.03
N ASP A 149 8.80 13.67 -8.84
CA ASP A 149 7.72 14.28 -8.04
C ASP A 149 7.20 15.63 -8.55
N LYS A 150 7.65 16.08 -9.72
CA LYS A 150 7.25 17.36 -10.30
C LYS A 150 6.44 17.15 -11.57
N ARG A 151 5.30 17.83 -11.71
CA ARG A 151 4.56 17.81 -12.95
C ARG A 151 5.44 18.29 -14.11
N ASP A 152 5.50 17.50 -15.19
CA ASP A 152 6.31 17.80 -16.39
C ASP A 152 5.58 17.28 -17.62
N GLY A 153 5.06 18.19 -18.42
CA GLY A 153 4.24 17.91 -19.60
C GLY A 153 2.80 18.39 -19.49
N GLU A 154 1.95 17.84 -20.31
CA GLU A 154 0.53 18.18 -20.36
C GLU A 154 -0.23 17.63 -19.16
N TYR A 155 -1.11 18.44 -18.57
CA TYR A 155 -2.11 18.07 -17.59
C TYR A 155 -3.49 18.34 -18.14
N ILE A 156 -4.40 17.38 -18.04
CA ILE A 156 -5.79 17.52 -18.45
C ILE A 156 -6.69 16.93 -17.37
N ALA A 157 -7.67 17.72 -16.93
CA ALA A 157 -8.77 17.26 -16.11
C ALA A 157 -10.08 17.26 -16.88
N TYR A 158 -10.96 16.34 -16.56
CA TYR A 158 -12.22 16.14 -17.26
C TYR A 158 -13.39 16.20 -16.28
N TYR A 159 -14.56 16.55 -16.78
CA TYR A 159 -15.85 16.33 -16.13
C TYR A 159 -16.26 14.84 -16.25
N LYS A 160 -17.23 14.40 -15.42
CA LYS A 160 -17.78 13.04 -15.48
C LYS A 160 -18.43 12.66 -16.83
N ASN A 161 -18.79 13.64 -17.66
CA ASN A 161 -19.29 13.43 -19.01
C ASN A 161 -18.17 13.31 -20.06
N GLY A 162 -16.89 13.34 -19.65
CA GLY A 162 -15.71 13.21 -20.52
C GLY A 162 -15.25 14.50 -21.19
N ARG A 163 -15.93 15.63 -20.95
CA ARG A 163 -15.48 16.92 -21.48
C ARG A 163 -14.32 17.49 -20.67
N ILE A 164 -13.46 18.24 -21.33
CA ILE A 164 -12.30 18.87 -20.67
C ILE A 164 -12.81 19.93 -19.68
N ARG A 165 -12.37 19.84 -18.43
CA ARG A 165 -12.57 20.82 -17.36
C ARG A 165 -11.39 21.78 -17.25
N GLU A 166 -10.17 21.24 -17.32
CA GLU A 166 -8.94 22.00 -17.17
C GLU A 166 -7.87 21.46 -18.10
N LYS A 167 -7.02 22.36 -18.60
CA LYS A 167 -5.84 21.99 -19.38
C LYS A 167 -4.69 22.94 -19.06
N ALA A 168 -3.50 22.38 -18.85
CA ALA A 168 -2.29 23.14 -18.57
C ALA A 168 -1.06 22.37 -19.07
N THR A 169 0.04 23.07 -19.21
CA THR A 169 1.37 22.46 -19.44
C THR A 169 2.29 22.86 -18.29
N PHE A 170 3.04 21.91 -17.80
CA PHE A 170 3.99 22.10 -16.72
C PHE A 170 5.40 21.74 -17.16
N LYS A 171 6.39 22.45 -16.61
CA LYS A 171 7.81 22.11 -16.74
C LYS A 171 8.48 22.21 -15.38
N ASN A 172 9.05 21.11 -14.91
CA ASN A 172 9.68 21.02 -13.57
C ASN A 172 8.77 21.52 -12.43
N GLY A 173 7.46 21.21 -12.48
CA GLY A 173 6.45 21.60 -11.50
C GLY A 173 5.94 23.03 -11.64
N LYS A 174 6.43 23.82 -12.61
CA LYS A 174 5.98 25.18 -12.87
C LYS A 174 5.05 25.23 -14.08
N LEU A 175 4.01 26.03 -14.00
CA LEU A 175 3.12 26.25 -15.13
C LEU A 175 3.92 26.87 -16.30
N GLU A 176 3.81 26.28 -17.48
CA GLU A 176 4.36 26.77 -18.73
C GLU A 176 3.20 27.19 -19.66
N GLY A 177 3.14 28.47 -19.94
CA GLY A 177 2.04 29.02 -20.76
C GLY A 177 0.75 29.31 -19.99
N LYS A 178 -0.40 28.93 -20.54
CA LYS A 178 -1.73 29.28 -20.00
C LYS A 178 -2.32 28.08 -19.25
N PHE A 179 -2.95 28.36 -18.11
CA PHE A 179 -3.93 27.48 -17.50
C PHE A 179 -5.31 27.79 -18.10
N LEU A 180 -5.95 26.79 -18.69
CA LEU A 180 -7.28 26.89 -19.26
C LEU A 180 -8.26 26.19 -18.34
N SER A 181 -9.32 26.89 -17.95
CA SER A 181 -10.46 26.34 -17.23
C SER A 181 -11.72 26.58 -18.06
N PHE A 182 -12.53 25.53 -18.16
CA PHE A 182 -13.78 25.54 -18.91
C PHE A 182 -14.94 25.52 -17.91
N ASP A 183 -15.84 26.52 -18.03
CA ASP A 183 -16.87 26.76 -17.04
C ASP A 183 -17.88 25.61 -16.98
N ILE A 184 -18.27 25.24 -15.75
CA ILE A 184 -19.31 24.24 -15.48
C ILE A 184 -20.71 24.75 -15.85
N ASP A 185 -20.92 26.07 -15.83
CA ASP A 185 -22.19 26.73 -16.20
C ASP A 185 -22.44 26.79 -17.71
N ASP A 186 -21.44 26.49 -18.53
CA ASP A 186 -21.67 26.23 -19.94
C ASP A 186 -22.64 25.05 -20.07
N PRO A 187 -23.84 25.22 -20.68
CA PRO A 187 -24.81 24.13 -20.88
C PRO A 187 -24.20 22.87 -21.49
N ALA A 188 -23.11 23.03 -22.26
CA ALA A 188 -22.33 21.97 -22.83
C ALA A 188 -21.48 21.20 -21.81
N ASN A 189 -21.18 21.77 -20.65
CA ASN A 189 -20.33 21.19 -19.60
C ASN A 189 -21.10 20.69 -18.37
N ARG A 190 -22.45 20.86 -18.33
CA ARG A 190 -23.28 20.41 -17.22
C ARG A 190 -23.13 18.88 -17.04
N ASP A 191 -22.69 18.49 -15.84
CA ASP A 191 -22.64 17.11 -15.43
C ASP A 191 -24.04 16.68 -14.96
N ASN A 192 -24.72 15.85 -15.74
CA ASN A 192 -26.04 15.31 -15.40
C ASN A 192 -25.95 13.99 -14.62
N GLY A 193 -24.77 13.62 -14.13
CA GLY A 193 -24.59 12.44 -13.31
C GLY A 193 -24.99 12.65 -11.84
N PRO A 194 -25.37 11.60 -11.09
CA PRO A 194 -25.60 11.70 -9.66
C PRO A 194 -24.36 12.26 -8.96
N GLU A 195 -24.57 13.22 -8.06
CA GLU A 195 -23.50 13.74 -7.20
C GLU A 195 -22.86 12.58 -6.46
N GLU A 196 -21.54 12.39 -6.61
CA GLU A 196 -20.80 11.53 -5.70
C GLU A 196 -20.84 12.22 -4.34
N GLU A 197 -21.21 11.48 -3.28
CA GLU A 197 -20.97 11.95 -1.92
C GLU A 197 -19.50 12.38 -1.83
N PRO A 198 -19.21 13.55 -1.22
CA PRO A 198 -17.84 14.01 -1.08
C PRO A 198 -17.08 12.91 -0.32
N THR A 199 -16.13 12.27 -1.01
CA THR A 199 -15.09 11.52 -0.34
C THR A 199 -14.44 12.53 0.59
N THR A 200 -14.61 12.35 1.90
CA THR A 200 -14.03 13.26 2.88
C THR A 200 -12.52 13.30 2.64
N LEU A 201 -11.92 14.49 2.66
CA LEU A 201 -10.47 14.69 2.52
C LEU A 201 -9.65 13.79 3.49
N ALA A 202 -10.27 13.33 4.58
CA ALA A 202 -9.72 12.35 5.51
C ALA A 202 -9.42 10.98 4.86
N ASP A 203 -10.15 10.60 3.79
CA ASP A 203 -9.90 9.33 3.08
C ASP A 203 -8.78 9.48 2.04
N GLU A 204 -8.52 10.70 1.55
CA GLU A 204 -7.46 10.95 0.55
C GLU A 204 -6.07 11.11 1.19
N ASP A 205 -5.98 11.73 2.36
CA ASP A 205 -4.70 11.86 3.11
C ASP A 205 -4.26 10.53 3.74
N ASN A 206 -5.20 9.67 4.16
CA ASN A 206 -4.89 8.32 4.66
C ASN A 206 -4.33 7.38 3.57
N LEU A 207 -4.62 7.61 2.30
CA LEU A 207 -4.18 6.73 1.21
C LEU A 207 -2.70 6.93 0.85
N ARG A 208 -2.13 8.12 1.04
CA ARG A 208 -0.68 8.37 0.87
C ARG A 208 0.16 7.86 2.05
N GLU A 209 -0.48 7.60 3.20
CA GLU A 209 0.17 6.99 4.36
C GLU A 209 0.18 5.45 4.34
N THR A 210 -0.48 4.79 3.37
CA THR A 210 -0.64 3.33 3.38
C THR A 210 0.67 2.57 3.18
N GLY A 211 1.60 3.09 2.39
CA GLY A 211 2.98 2.56 2.37
C GLY A 211 3.64 2.61 3.75
N LYS A 212 3.32 3.62 4.58
CA LYS A 212 3.71 3.70 6.00
C LYS A 212 2.95 2.69 6.87
N MET A 213 1.65 2.45 6.60
CA MET A 213 0.82 1.54 7.43
C MET A 213 1.22 0.07 7.29
N VAL A 214 1.63 -0.37 6.09
CA VAL A 214 2.17 -1.73 5.87
C VAL A 214 3.44 -1.92 6.66
N ASP A 215 4.33 -0.95 6.55
CA ASP A 215 5.56 -0.94 7.33
C ASP A 215 5.25 -0.87 8.84
N ASP A 216 4.20 -0.17 9.27
CA ASP A 216 3.80 -0.05 10.68
C ASP A 216 3.14 -1.33 11.23
N LEU A 217 2.30 -2.05 10.48
CA LEU A 217 1.74 -3.32 10.94
C LEU A 217 2.85 -4.37 11.09
N PHE A 218 3.67 -4.53 10.06
CA PHE A 218 4.79 -5.47 10.09
C PHE A 218 5.97 -4.97 10.95
N ARG A 219 6.17 -3.64 11.13
CA ARG A 219 7.12 -3.04 12.09
C ARG A 219 6.69 -3.23 13.53
N ASN A 220 5.41 -3.05 13.83
CA ASN A 220 4.92 -3.22 15.19
C ASN A 220 5.04 -4.67 15.65
N LEU A 221 4.91 -5.64 14.75
CA LEU A 221 5.20 -7.05 15.03
C LEU A 221 6.69 -7.26 15.35
N ALA A 222 7.62 -6.57 14.68
CA ALA A 222 9.06 -6.66 14.91
C ALA A 222 9.56 -5.81 16.10
N ASN A 223 8.91 -4.67 16.38
CA ASN A 223 9.29 -3.78 17.49
C ASN A 223 8.76 -4.24 18.85
N PHE A 224 7.68 -5.03 18.89
CA PHE A 224 7.17 -5.63 20.13
C PHE A 224 8.23 -6.46 20.85
N GLU A 225 9.18 -7.05 20.12
CA GLU A 225 10.29 -7.79 20.71
C GLU A 225 11.40 -6.90 21.32
N LYS A 226 11.61 -5.69 20.78
CA LYS A 226 12.64 -4.78 21.32
C LYS A 226 12.26 -4.20 22.69
N GLU A 227 10.95 -3.97 22.90
CA GLU A 227 10.45 -3.46 24.18
C GLU A 227 10.43 -4.51 25.31
N GLN A 228 10.34 -5.81 24.97
CA GLN A 228 10.38 -6.90 25.95
C GLN A 228 11.79 -7.21 26.43
N LYS A 229 12.86 -6.83 25.71
CA LYS A 229 14.27 -7.07 26.09
C LYS A 229 14.90 -5.90 26.88
N GLY A 230 14.16 -4.83 27.16
CA GLY A 230 14.59 -3.64 27.90
C GLY A 230 14.08 -3.57 29.35
N LYS A 231 13.54 -4.67 29.90
CA LYS A 231 13.16 -4.77 31.32
C LYS A 231 13.87 -5.91 32.00
#